data_963f20133bb709d57452b13f300e030a
#
_entry.id   963f20133bb709d57452b13f300e030a
#
_cell.length_a   1.000
_cell.length_b   1.000
_cell.length_c   1.000
_cell.angle_alpha   90.00
_cell.angle_beta   90.00
_cell.angle_gamma   90.00
#
_symmetry.space_group_name_H-M   'P 1'
#
loop_
_entity.id
_entity.type
_entity.pdbx_description
1 polymer ?
#
loop_
_entity_poly.entity_id
_entity_poly.type
_entity_poly.pdbx_seq_one_letter_code
_entity_poly.pdbx_strand_id
1 'polypeptide(L)'
;MPRVLIADDEDSMRSLVARAIGMDGHTIVTAQDGAEALEILIRESGAFDLLLTDIQMPVMDGIALALSAARDFPDLTILLMTGFADQRERASGLSAIAHDVITKPFSVADIRAAVAGALAAGKKG
;
A
#
# COMPACT_ATOMS: atom_id res chain seq x y z
N MET A 1 -0.34 12.01 13.34
CA MET A 1 0.27 10.70 13.04
C MET A 1 -0.30 10.16 11.76
N PRO A 2 0.53 9.84 10.78
CA PRO A 2 0.04 9.25 9.54
C PRO A 2 -0.68 7.93 9.78
N ARG A 3 -1.74 7.72 9.01
CA ARG A 3 -2.48 6.45 9.01
C ARG A 3 -2.17 5.69 7.75
N VAL A 4 -1.75 4.44 7.91
CA VAL A 4 -1.35 3.57 6.81
C VAL A 4 -2.25 2.34 6.77
N LEU A 5 -2.84 2.06 5.61
CA LEU A 5 -3.59 0.84 5.36
C LEU A 5 -2.68 -0.14 4.61
N ILE A 6 -2.47 -1.32 5.18
CA ILE A 6 -1.63 -2.37 4.61
C ILE A 6 -2.52 -3.51 4.14
N ALA A 7 -2.41 -3.88 2.86
CA ALA A 7 -3.12 -5.01 2.30
C ALA A 7 -2.14 -6.07 1.81
N ASP A 8 -2.22 -7.27 2.36
CA ASP A 8 -1.40 -8.42 1.98
C ASP A 8 -2.11 -9.68 2.44
N ASP A 9 -2.22 -10.68 1.57
CA ASP A 9 -2.91 -11.93 1.89
C ASP A 9 -2.03 -12.91 2.67
N GLU A 10 -0.72 -12.67 2.72
CA GLU A 10 0.21 -13.51 3.47
C GLU A 10 0.36 -12.95 4.89
N ASP A 11 -0.09 -13.72 5.89
CA ASP A 11 -0.12 -13.28 7.28
C ASP A 11 1.26 -12.86 7.80
N SER A 12 2.30 -13.64 7.49
CA SER A 12 3.65 -13.35 7.97
C SER A 12 4.21 -12.06 7.37
N MET A 13 3.99 -11.85 6.08
CA MET A 13 4.43 -10.62 5.40
C MET A 13 3.64 -9.41 5.91
N ARG A 14 2.34 -9.54 6.07
CA ARG A 14 1.49 -8.47 6.59
C ARG A 14 1.94 -8.05 8.00
N SER A 15 2.23 -9.02 8.86
CA SER A 15 2.72 -8.77 10.21
C SER A 15 4.10 -8.12 10.21
N LEU A 16 5.00 -8.59 9.35
CA LEU A 16 6.35 -8.03 9.24
C LEU A 16 6.30 -6.56 8.83
N VAL A 17 5.53 -6.26 7.79
CA VAL A 17 5.40 -4.90 7.28
C VAL A 17 4.75 -3.98 8.32
N ALA A 18 3.69 -4.46 8.97
CA ALA A 18 3.01 -3.68 10.00
C ALA A 18 3.95 -3.33 11.17
N ARG A 19 4.76 -4.28 11.60
CA ARG A 19 5.73 -4.04 12.67
C ARG A 19 6.84 -3.09 12.25
N ALA A 20 7.35 -3.27 11.04
CA ALA A 20 8.42 -2.41 10.53
C ALA A 20 7.96 -0.95 10.44
N ILE A 21 6.79 -0.71 9.87
CA ILE A 21 6.26 0.64 9.71
C ILE A 21 5.81 1.21 11.05
N GLY A 22 5.29 0.37 11.93
CA GLY A 22 4.90 0.78 13.28
C GLY A 22 6.06 1.33 14.10
N MET A 23 7.30 0.94 13.78
CA MET A 23 8.49 1.47 14.46
C MET A 23 8.65 2.99 14.29
N ASP A 24 8.07 3.55 13.23
CA ASP A 24 8.13 4.99 12.96
C ASP A 24 6.93 5.76 13.52
N GLY A 25 6.09 5.11 14.32
CA GLY A 25 4.98 5.75 15.02
C GLY A 25 3.71 5.92 14.20
N HIS A 26 3.64 5.32 13.02
CA HIS A 26 2.43 5.39 12.19
C HIS A 26 1.29 4.58 12.78
N THR A 27 0.05 5.03 12.58
CA THR A 27 -1.14 4.26 12.91
C THR A 27 -1.40 3.27 11.78
N ILE A 28 -1.47 1.99 12.11
CA ILE A 28 -1.54 0.91 11.13
C ILE A 28 -2.92 0.23 11.18
N VAL A 29 -3.53 0.07 10.01
CA VAL A 29 -4.70 -0.79 9.83
C VAL A 29 -4.33 -1.81 8.76
N THR A 30 -4.73 -3.06 8.92
CA THR A 30 -4.38 -4.14 8.00
C THR A 30 -5.61 -4.77 7.36
N ALA A 31 -5.42 -5.30 6.15
CA ALA A 31 -6.44 -6.03 5.40
C ALA A 31 -5.80 -7.27 4.77
N GLN A 32 -6.60 -8.33 4.60
CA GLN A 32 -6.12 -9.60 4.10
C GLN A 32 -6.20 -9.73 2.57
N ASP A 33 -6.95 -8.86 1.92
CA ASP A 33 -7.07 -8.83 0.47
C ASP A 33 -7.56 -7.45 0.01
N GLY A 34 -7.63 -7.29 -1.31
CA GLY A 34 -8.04 -6.01 -1.88
C GLY A 34 -9.48 -5.63 -1.60
N ALA A 35 -10.37 -6.61 -1.54
CA ALA A 35 -11.79 -6.35 -1.26
C ALA A 35 -11.97 -5.82 0.16
N GLU A 36 -11.31 -6.43 1.14
CA GLU A 36 -11.34 -5.96 2.53
C GLU A 36 -10.73 -4.56 2.65
N ALA A 37 -9.61 -4.33 1.98
CA ALA A 37 -8.96 -3.01 1.99
C ALA A 37 -9.88 -1.93 1.41
N LEU A 38 -10.52 -2.21 0.29
CA LEU A 38 -11.44 -1.25 -0.33
C LEU A 38 -12.64 -0.98 0.58
N GLU A 39 -13.17 -2.01 1.22
CA GLU A 39 -14.26 -1.88 2.18
C GLU A 39 -13.87 -0.96 3.35
N ILE A 40 -12.64 -1.12 3.87
CA ILE A 40 -12.12 -0.25 4.93
C ILE A 40 -12.01 1.20 4.44
N LEU A 41 -11.49 1.41 3.22
CA LEU A 41 -11.37 2.74 2.65
C LEU A 41 -12.74 3.42 2.52
N ILE A 42 -13.74 2.70 2.07
CA ILE A 42 -15.10 3.22 1.90
C ILE A 42 -15.70 3.55 3.27
N ARG A 43 -15.59 2.60 4.21
CA ARG A 43 -16.16 2.76 5.55
C ARG A 43 -15.58 3.97 6.28
N GLU A 44 -14.29 4.23 6.09
CA GLU A 44 -13.60 5.35 6.75
C GLU A 44 -13.41 6.55 5.83
N SER A 45 -14.11 6.58 4.72
CA SER A 45 -14.13 7.71 3.77
C SER A 45 -12.73 8.09 3.28
N GLY A 46 -11.85 7.11 3.10
CA GLY A 46 -10.49 7.33 2.62
C GLY A 46 -9.58 8.06 3.60
N ALA A 47 -9.89 8.01 4.89
CA ALA A 47 -9.14 8.74 5.93
C ALA A 47 -7.80 8.06 6.25
N PHE A 48 -6.99 7.86 5.22
CA PHE A 48 -5.63 7.31 5.31
C PHE A 48 -4.68 8.18 4.53
N ASP A 49 -3.43 8.21 4.97
CA ASP A 49 -2.37 8.96 4.28
C ASP A 49 -1.69 8.09 3.22
N LEU A 50 -1.69 6.76 3.42
CA LEU A 50 -1.01 5.83 2.54
C LEU A 50 -1.76 4.50 2.47
N LEU A 51 -1.87 3.97 1.25
CA LEU A 51 -2.23 2.58 1.00
C LEU A 51 -0.97 1.86 0.53
N LEU A 52 -0.56 0.84 1.29
CA LEU A 52 0.55 -0.04 0.96
C LEU A 52 -0.03 -1.41 0.67
N THR A 53 0.02 -1.86 -0.58
CA THR A 53 -0.64 -3.10 -0.98
C THR A 53 0.24 -4.00 -1.81
N ASP A 54 0.16 -5.31 -1.52
CA ASP A 54 0.69 -6.34 -2.41
C ASP A 54 -0.13 -6.34 -3.70
N ILE A 55 0.48 -6.74 -4.80
CA ILE A 55 -0.20 -6.84 -6.09
C ILE A 55 -1.00 -8.12 -6.17
N GLN A 56 -0.39 -9.24 -5.83
CA GLN A 56 -1.04 -10.55 -5.97
C GLN A 56 -1.81 -10.94 -4.71
N MET A 57 -3.13 -10.82 -4.77
CA MET A 57 -4.02 -11.18 -3.68
C MET A 57 -5.27 -11.85 -4.24
N PRO A 58 -5.93 -12.73 -3.45
CA PRO A 58 -7.21 -13.31 -3.87
C PRO A 58 -8.33 -12.28 -3.83
N VAL A 59 -9.43 -12.58 -4.46
CA VAL A 59 -10.67 -11.80 -4.50
C VAL A 59 -10.50 -10.51 -5.32
N MET A 60 -9.66 -9.61 -4.86
CA MET A 60 -9.31 -8.38 -5.58
C MET A 60 -7.81 -8.14 -5.44
N ASP A 61 -7.08 -8.10 -6.54
CA ASP A 61 -5.63 -7.88 -6.49
C ASP A 61 -5.29 -6.41 -6.23
N GLY A 62 -4.01 -6.15 -5.96
CA GLY A 62 -3.55 -4.81 -5.61
C GLY A 62 -3.65 -3.79 -6.72
N ILE A 63 -3.63 -4.22 -7.98
CA ILE A 63 -3.80 -3.31 -9.11
C ILE A 63 -5.25 -2.84 -9.19
N ALA A 64 -6.20 -3.76 -9.09
CA ALA A 64 -7.62 -3.40 -9.06
C ALA A 64 -7.94 -2.50 -7.88
N LEU A 65 -7.37 -2.82 -6.71
CA LEU A 65 -7.52 -1.99 -5.51
C LEU A 65 -6.96 -0.59 -5.73
N ALA A 66 -5.75 -0.49 -6.28
CA ALA A 66 -5.11 0.80 -6.53
C ALA A 66 -5.92 1.67 -7.50
N LEU A 67 -6.44 1.06 -8.56
CA LEU A 67 -7.27 1.78 -9.53
C LEU A 67 -8.54 2.33 -8.88
N SER A 68 -9.23 1.50 -8.09
CA SER A 68 -10.44 1.92 -7.37
C SER A 68 -10.12 3.02 -6.35
N ALA A 69 -9.03 2.86 -5.60
CA ALA A 69 -8.63 3.83 -4.58
C ALA A 69 -8.24 5.18 -5.21
N ALA A 70 -7.52 5.17 -6.30
CA ALA A 70 -7.11 6.40 -6.99
C ALA A 70 -8.32 7.14 -7.55
N ARG A 71 -9.31 6.40 -8.06
CA ARG A 71 -10.53 6.99 -8.61
C ARG A 71 -11.37 7.65 -7.51
N ASP A 72 -11.58 6.94 -6.41
CA ASP A 72 -12.51 7.35 -5.37
C ASP A 72 -11.86 8.20 -4.26
N PHE A 73 -10.55 8.07 -4.07
CA PHE A 73 -9.80 8.77 -3.03
C PHE A 73 -8.51 9.35 -3.62
N PRO A 74 -8.62 10.40 -4.46
CA PRO A 74 -7.46 10.90 -5.23
C PRO A 74 -6.33 11.48 -4.38
N ASP A 75 -6.60 11.82 -3.13
CA ASP A 75 -5.56 12.35 -2.24
C ASP A 75 -4.76 11.26 -1.53
N LEU A 76 -5.18 10.02 -1.66
CA LEU A 76 -4.51 8.87 -1.05
C LEU A 76 -3.24 8.54 -1.81
N THR A 77 -2.12 8.48 -1.10
CA THR A 77 -0.85 8.03 -1.69
C THR A 77 -0.83 6.51 -1.74
N ILE A 78 -0.39 5.94 -2.86
CA ILE A 78 -0.39 4.49 -3.08
C ILE A 78 1.03 3.99 -3.31
N LEU A 79 1.41 2.94 -2.59
CA LEU A 79 2.69 2.25 -2.73
C LEU A 79 2.42 0.77 -2.95
N LEU A 80 2.96 0.22 -4.03
CA LEU A 80 2.74 -1.18 -4.40
C LEU A 80 3.93 -2.05 -4.03
N MET A 81 3.66 -3.30 -3.61
CA MET A 81 4.67 -4.33 -3.35
C MET A 81 4.52 -5.41 -4.40
N THR A 82 5.63 -5.86 -5.00
CA THR A 82 5.61 -6.91 -6.02
C THR A 82 6.74 -7.91 -5.79
N GLY A 83 6.45 -9.19 -6.04
CA GLY A 83 7.43 -10.27 -5.91
C GLY A 83 7.96 -10.80 -7.23
N PHE A 84 7.31 -10.47 -8.36
CA PHE A 84 7.64 -11.08 -9.65
C PHE A 84 7.76 -10.03 -10.74
N ALA A 85 8.61 -10.33 -11.73
CA ALA A 85 8.89 -9.41 -12.83
C ALA A 85 7.66 -9.05 -13.65
N ASP A 86 6.77 -10.01 -13.91
CA ASP A 86 5.54 -9.76 -14.66
C ASP A 86 4.57 -8.85 -13.91
N GLN A 87 4.50 -8.99 -12.57
CA GLN A 87 3.72 -8.08 -11.74
C GLN A 87 4.30 -6.67 -11.79
N ARG A 88 5.63 -6.57 -11.83
CA ARG A 88 6.29 -5.27 -11.92
C ARG A 88 5.99 -4.59 -13.25
N GLU A 89 5.91 -5.34 -14.34
CA GLU A 89 5.49 -4.81 -15.64
C GLU A 89 4.06 -4.29 -15.61
N ARG A 90 3.16 -5.05 -14.97
CA ARG A 90 1.76 -4.61 -14.80
C ARG A 90 1.70 -3.32 -13.99
N ALA A 91 2.53 -3.23 -12.95
CA ALA A 91 2.57 -2.06 -12.06
C ALA A 91 3.19 -0.84 -12.74
N SER A 92 4.11 -1.02 -13.70
CA SER A 92 4.79 0.10 -14.36
C SER A 92 3.80 1.02 -15.12
N GLY A 93 2.67 0.48 -15.56
CA GLY A 93 1.62 1.28 -16.20
C GLY A 93 0.81 2.13 -15.23
N LEU A 94 1.04 1.99 -13.93
CA LEU A 94 0.29 2.69 -12.89
C LEU A 94 1.04 3.88 -12.30
N SER A 95 2.10 4.35 -12.94
CA SER A 95 2.91 5.45 -12.43
C SER A 95 2.12 6.75 -12.21
N ALA A 96 0.99 6.90 -12.88
CA ALA A 96 0.11 8.06 -12.71
C ALA A 96 -0.67 8.02 -11.40
N ILE A 97 -0.86 6.84 -10.80
CA ILE A 97 -1.68 6.67 -9.60
C ILE A 97 -0.90 6.13 -8.40
N ALA A 98 0.17 5.36 -8.63
CA ALA A 98 1.01 4.82 -7.56
C ALA A 98 2.27 5.66 -7.43
N HIS A 99 2.64 5.99 -6.19
CA HIS A 99 3.86 6.74 -5.93
C HIS A 99 5.09 5.95 -6.37
N ASP A 100 5.13 4.66 -6.05
CA ASP A 100 6.27 3.80 -6.37
C ASP A 100 5.87 2.33 -6.24
N VAL A 101 6.81 1.46 -6.64
CA VAL A 101 6.68 0.01 -6.50
C VAL A 101 7.92 -0.50 -5.80
N ILE A 102 7.74 -1.21 -4.69
CA ILE A 102 8.84 -1.84 -3.97
C ILE A 102 8.88 -3.33 -4.29
N THR A 103 10.05 -3.86 -4.60
CA THR A 103 10.22 -5.26 -5.01
C THR A 103 10.58 -6.15 -3.83
N LYS A 104 9.88 -7.25 -3.66
CA LYS A 104 10.21 -8.28 -2.68
C LYS A 104 11.36 -9.15 -3.23
N PRO A 105 12.28 -9.64 -2.39
CA PRO A 105 12.34 -9.40 -0.96
C PRO A 105 12.93 -8.02 -0.64
N PHE A 106 12.47 -7.42 0.43
CA PHE A 106 13.01 -6.15 0.90
C PHE A 106 13.34 -6.27 2.39
N SER A 107 14.27 -5.43 2.85
CA SER A 107 14.62 -5.37 4.27
C SER A 107 13.65 -4.48 5.04
N VAL A 108 13.69 -4.55 6.37
CA VAL A 108 12.96 -3.63 7.23
C VAL A 108 13.33 -2.19 6.91
N ALA A 109 14.62 -1.92 6.72
CA ALA A 109 15.09 -0.58 6.37
C ALA A 109 14.53 -0.11 5.01
N ASP A 110 14.46 -1.01 4.03
CA ASP A 110 13.92 -0.68 2.70
C ASP A 110 12.46 -0.27 2.76
N ILE A 111 11.63 -1.05 3.45
CA ILE A 111 10.19 -0.75 3.53
C ILE A 111 9.92 0.52 4.34
N ARG A 112 10.68 0.74 5.41
CA ARG A 112 10.56 1.96 6.21
C ARG A 112 10.91 3.19 5.38
N ALA A 113 12.01 3.12 4.60
CA ALA A 113 12.43 4.21 3.73
C ALA A 113 11.41 4.49 2.62
N ALA A 114 10.85 3.45 2.01
CA ALA A 114 9.85 3.57 0.96
C ALA A 114 8.58 4.26 1.48
N VAL A 115 8.13 3.86 2.66
CA VAL A 115 6.95 4.45 3.28
C VAL A 115 7.20 5.91 3.67
N ALA A 116 8.36 6.21 4.26
CA ALA A 116 8.72 7.58 4.62
C ALA A 116 8.75 8.48 3.38
N GLY A 117 9.34 8.00 2.28
CA GLY A 117 9.38 8.73 1.02
C GLY A 117 8.00 8.98 0.42
N ALA A 118 7.14 7.98 0.47
CA ALA A 118 5.77 8.08 -0.04
C ALA A 118 4.95 9.08 0.78
N LEU A 119 5.06 9.03 2.09
CA LEU A 119 4.34 9.96 2.99
C LEU A 119 4.83 11.40 2.80
N ALA A 120 6.13 11.59 2.62
CA ALA A 120 6.71 12.92 2.38
C ALA A 120 6.21 13.50 1.05
N ALA A 121 6.14 12.68 0.01
CA ALA A 121 5.64 13.11 -1.30
C ALA A 121 4.15 13.45 -1.26
N GLY A 122 3.37 12.72 -0.47
CA GLY A 122 1.93 12.95 -0.33
C GLY A 122 1.57 14.20 0.44
N LYS A 123 2.51 14.77 1.19
CA LYS A 123 2.29 15.98 2.00
C LYS A 123 2.64 17.24 1.23
N LYS A 124 2.24 17.34 0.00
CA LYS A 124 2.40 18.57 -0.74
C LYS A 124 1.39 19.57 -0.19
N GLY A 125 1.92 20.49 0.57
CA GLY A 125 1.14 21.55 1.18
C GLY A 125 0.53 22.47 0.17
#